data_e7c154700f85c4ce6b0007dd539da08f
#
_entry.id   e7c154700f85c4ce6b0007dd539da08f
#
_cell.length_a   1.000
_cell.length_b   1.000
_cell.length_c   1.000
_cell.angle_alpha   90.00
_cell.angle_beta   90.00
_cell.angle_gamma   90.00
#
_symmetry.space_group_name_H-M   'P 1'
#
loop_
_entity.id
_entity.type
_entity.pdbx_description
1 polymer ?
#
loop_
_entity_poly.entity_id
_entity_poly.type
_entity_poly.pdbx_seq_one_letter_code
_entity_poly.pdbx_strand_id
1 'polypeptide(L)'
;NNYKLKIIKAINIKKSNDILVAQKYTNCVDWILFDSTSKGIPGGTGSSFNWAYLSNKKLKFQWILSGGLNPNNVGEAINTTQAYALDVSSGIEIKPGKKSNTLIENFVNSVKIVEEKNFA
;
A
#
# COMPACT_ATOMS: atom_id res chain seq x y z
N ASN A 1 -22.01 9.61 8.17
CA ASN A 1 -22.29 8.55 7.20
C ASN A 1 -23.72 8.04 7.37
N ASN A 2 -24.61 8.47 6.46
CA ASN A 2 -26.05 8.12 6.54
C ASN A 2 -26.32 6.66 6.18
N TYR A 3 -25.36 5.95 5.61
CA TYR A 3 -25.55 4.60 5.09
C TYR A 3 -24.89 3.53 5.94
N LYS A 4 -24.26 3.91 7.03
CA LYS A 4 -23.51 3.00 7.93
C LYS A 4 -22.45 2.17 7.19
N LEU A 5 -21.93 2.71 6.10
CA LEU A 5 -20.87 2.07 5.32
C LEU A 5 -19.51 2.46 5.87
N LYS A 6 -18.55 1.56 5.73
CA LYS A 6 -17.15 1.89 5.98
C LYS A 6 -16.62 2.72 4.83
N ILE A 7 -15.81 3.72 5.17
CA ILE A 7 -15.28 4.67 4.19
C ILE A 7 -13.77 4.58 4.17
N ILE A 8 -13.21 4.44 2.98
CA ILE A 8 -11.76 4.46 2.74
C ILE A 8 -11.45 5.71 1.93
N LYS A 9 -10.57 6.55 2.45
CA LYS A 9 -10.08 7.74 1.72
C LYS A 9 -8.74 7.41 1.10
N ALA A 10 -8.65 7.48 -0.22
CA ALA A 10 -7.39 7.28 -0.94
C ALA A 10 -6.62 8.59 -1.01
N ILE A 11 -5.33 8.53 -0.69
CA ILE A 11 -4.42 9.68 -0.74
C ILE A 11 -3.16 9.25 -1.48
N ASN A 12 -2.81 9.99 -2.52
CA ASN A 12 -1.58 9.73 -3.28
C ASN A 12 -0.40 10.34 -2.52
N ILE A 13 0.61 9.53 -2.24
CA ILE A 13 1.83 9.95 -1.56
C ILE A 13 2.87 10.37 -2.58
N LYS A 14 3.12 11.66 -2.68
CA LYS A 14 4.16 12.24 -3.54
C LYS A 14 5.27 12.89 -2.74
N LYS A 15 4.97 13.29 -1.50
CA LYS A 15 5.90 13.95 -0.60
C LYS A 15 5.49 13.67 0.84
N SER A 16 6.40 13.92 1.78
CA SER A 16 6.14 13.61 3.20
C SER A 16 4.93 14.36 3.76
N ASN A 17 4.66 15.55 3.27
CA ASN A 17 3.54 16.37 3.75
C ASN A 17 2.17 15.73 3.44
N ASP A 18 2.10 14.83 2.47
CA ASP A 18 0.84 14.17 2.11
C ASP A 18 0.31 13.29 3.25
N ILE A 19 1.19 12.82 4.14
CA ILE A 19 0.77 12.08 5.33
C ILE A 19 0.05 13.00 6.31
N LEU A 20 0.49 14.24 6.44
CA LEU A 20 -0.19 15.23 7.27
C LEU A 20 -1.57 15.59 6.70
N VAL A 21 -1.69 15.61 5.38
CA VAL A 21 -2.99 15.81 4.73
C VAL A 21 -3.96 14.70 5.11
N ALA A 22 -3.48 13.46 5.21
CA ALA A 22 -4.30 12.33 5.60
C ALA A 22 -4.95 12.52 6.97
N GLN A 23 -4.24 13.12 7.90
CA GLN A 23 -4.74 13.34 9.26
C GLN A 23 -6.01 14.20 9.30
N LYS A 24 -6.22 15.03 8.30
CA LYS A 24 -7.42 15.88 8.22
C LYS A 24 -8.69 15.06 7.99
N TYR A 25 -8.57 13.84 7.50
CA TYR A 25 -9.71 12.99 7.16
C TYR A 25 -9.99 11.92 8.21
N THR A 26 -9.13 11.73 9.20
CA THR A 26 -9.23 10.60 10.12
C THR A 26 -10.52 10.58 10.95
N ASN A 27 -11.14 11.73 11.17
CA ASN A 27 -12.40 11.81 11.90
C ASN A 27 -13.63 11.51 11.02
N CYS A 28 -13.44 11.46 9.70
CA CYS A 28 -14.53 11.30 8.73
C CYS A 28 -14.55 9.94 8.07
N VAL A 29 -13.45 9.17 8.17
CA VAL A 29 -13.29 7.91 7.45
C VAL A 29 -12.82 6.82 8.38
N ASP A 30 -12.98 5.57 7.94
CA ASP A 30 -12.57 4.40 8.73
C ASP A 30 -11.13 4.00 8.43
N TRP A 31 -10.69 4.15 7.18
CA TRP A 31 -9.35 3.80 6.73
C TRP A 31 -8.80 4.84 5.78
N ILE A 32 -7.49 5.02 5.80
CA ILE A 32 -6.75 5.78 4.77
C ILE A 32 -6.04 4.77 3.89
N LEU A 33 -6.18 4.91 2.58
CA LEU A 33 -5.40 4.14 1.62
C LEU A 33 -4.32 5.05 1.04
N PHE A 34 -3.06 4.72 1.29
CA PHE A 34 -1.94 5.45 0.71
C PHE A 34 -1.52 4.81 -0.61
N ASP A 35 -1.69 5.55 -1.68
CA ASP A 35 -1.24 5.12 -3.00
C ASP A 35 0.16 5.69 -3.25
N SER A 36 1.15 4.81 -3.33
CA SER A 36 2.55 5.18 -3.54
C SER A 36 2.96 5.21 -5.00
N THR A 37 2.01 5.04 -5.93
CA THR A 37 2.31 5.06 -7.36
C THR A 37 2.76 6.44 -7.80
N SER A 38 3.93 6.52 -8.44
CA SER A 38 4.44 7.74 -9.05
C SER A 38 4.10 7.74 -10.54
N LYS A 39 3.15 8.57 -10.93
CA LYS A 39 2.77 8.71 -12.34
C LYS A 39 3.93 9.29 -13.14
N GLY A 40 4.20 8.72 -14.30
CA GLY A 40 5.24 9.19 -15.19
C GLY A 40 6.63 8.65 -14.90
N ILE A 41 6.82 7.87 -13.86
CA ILE A 41 8.08 7.18 -13.56
C ILE A 41 7.94 5.72 -13.97
N PRO A 42 8.75 5.20 -14.91
CA PRO A 42 8.65 3.82 -15.36
C PRO A 42 9.05 2.83 -14.26
N GLY A 43 8.25 1.75 -14.13
CA GLY A 43 8.60 0.60 -13.31
C GLY A 43 8.71 0.89 -11.83
N GLY A 44 9.16 -0.01 -11.02
CA GLY A 44 9.11 0.01 -9.57
C GLY A 44 9.98 1.01 -8.82
N THR A 45 10.77 1.85 -9.49
CA THR A 45 11.70 2.77 -8.81
C THR A 45 10.99 3.91 -8.08
N GLY A 46 9.89 4.41 -8.63
CA GLY A 46 9.11 5.48 -8.01
C GLY A 46 8.40 5.05 -6.74
N SER A 47 7.94 3.80 -6.69
CA SER A 47 7.25 3.25 -5.52
C SER A 47 8.19 3.15 -4.32
N SER A 48 9.42 2.64 -4.51
CA SER A 48 10.41 2.55 -3.44
C SER A 48 10.72 3.90 -2.82
N PHE A 49 10.81 4.94 -3.64
CA PHE A 49 11.05 6.30 -3.16
C PHE A 49 9.90 6.79 -2.29
N ASN A 50 8.66 6.56 -2.74
CA ASN A 50 7.48 7.02 -2.00
C ASN A 50 7.26 6.24 -0.70
N TRP A 51 7.68 4.99 -0.63
CA TRP A 51 7.62 4.21 0.61
C TRP A 51 8.44 4.85 1.73
N ALA A 52 9.54 5.50 1.40
CA ALA A 52 10.38 6.17 2.39
C ALA A 52 9.61 7.22 3.18
N TYR A 53 8.60 7.84 2.59
CA TYR A 53 7.78 8.82 3.30
C TYR A 53 6.93 8.20 4.40
N LEU A 54 6.66 6.88 4.31
CA LEU A 54 5.91 6.14 5.32
C LEU A 54 6.84 5.41 6.30
N SER A 55 8.15 5.45 6.05
CA SER A 55 9.14 4.79 6.87
C SER A 55 9.18 5.39 8.28
N ASN A 56 9.23 4.51 9.28
CA ASN A 56 9.31 4.90 10.70
C ASN A 56 8.16 5.78 11.20
N LYS A 57 7.04 5.82 10.48
CA LYS A 57 5.86 6.56 10.91
C LYS A 57 4.98 5.67 11.77
N LYS A 58 4.72 6.11 13.00
CA LYS A 58 3.74 5.46 13.87
C LYS A 58 2.42 6.19 13.70
N LEU A 59 1.65 5.77 12.72
CA LEU A 59 0.37 6.39 12.42
C LEU A 59 -0.69 5.86 13.38
N LYS A 60 -1.50 6.75 13.91
CA LYS A 60 -2.52 6.42 14.92
C LYS A 60 -3.87 6.06 14.30
N PHE A 61 -3.93 5.95 13.01
CA PHE A 61 -5.14 5.57 12.28
C PHE A 61 -4.87 4.32 11.45
N GLN A 62 -5.94 3.64 11.06
CA GLN A 62 -5.82 2.46 10.21
C GLN A 62 -5.54 2.87 8.78
N TRP A 63 -4.58 2.19 8.14
CA TRP A 63 -4.19 2.54 6.78
C TRP A 63 -3.78 1.31 5.97
N ILE A 64 -3.87 1.47 4.66
CA ILE A 64 -3.60 0.44 3.67
C ILE A 64 -2.52 0.97 2.74
N LEU A 65 -1.51 0.15 2.47
CA LEU A 65 -0.49 0.49 1.45
C LEU A 65 -0.96 -0.01 0.10
N SER A 66 -0.92 0.86 -0.90
CA SER A 66 -1.30 0.56 -2.27
C SER A 66 -0.34 1.21 -3.26
N GLY A 67 -0.46 0.84 -4.52
CA GLY A 67 0.28 1.45 -5.62
C GLY A 67 1.54 0.71 -6.00
N GLY A 68 1.53 0.12 -7.19
CA GLY A 68 2.70 -0.51 -7.79
C GLY A 68 3.20 -1.78 -7.11
N LEU A 69 2.43 -2.35 -6.19
CA LEU A 69 2.82 -3.59 -5.50
C LEU A 69 2.76 -4.78 -6.44
N ASN A 70 3.69 -5.72 -6.26
CA ASN A 70 3.74 -6.97 -6.99
C ASN A 70 4.50 -8.01 -6.15
N PRO A 71 4.56 -9.29 -6.60
CA PRO A 71 5.26 -10.32 -5.83
C PRO A 71 6.75 -10.02 -5.58
N ASN A 72 7.39 -9.27 -6.47
CA ASN A 72 8.82 -9.01 -6.38
C ASN A 72 9.18 -7.86 -5.44
N ASN A 73 8.27 -6.93 -5.17
CA ASN A 73 8.57 -5.75 -4.38
C ASN A 73 7.81 -5.65 -3.06
N VAL A 74 6.80 -6.49 -2.86
CA VAL A 74 5.96 -6.38 -1.66
C VAL A 74 6.73 -6.61 -0.36
N GLY A 75 7.73 -7.49 -0.38
CA GLY A 75 8.57 -7.73 0.79
C GLY A 75 9.32 -6.47 1.22
N GLU A 76 9.94 -5.79 0.27
CA GLU A 76 10.62 -4.52 0.52
C GLU A 76 9.65 -3.45 1.02
N ALA A 77 8.46 -3.40 0.40
CA ALA A 77 7.44 -2.45 0.80
C ALA A 77 7.04 -2.62 2.27
N ILE A 78 6.81 -3.85 2.70
CA ILE A 78 6.45 -4.14 4.09
C ILE A 78 7.61 -3.80 5.03
N ASN A 79 8.84 -4.19 4.68
CA ASN A 79 10.01 -3.89 5.50
C ASN A 79 10.23 -2.39 5.67
N THR A 80 9.99 -1.62 4.62
CA THR A 80 10.19 -0.18 4.64
C THR A 80 9.10 0.55 5.42
N THR A 81 7.85 0.16 5.21
CA THR A 81 6.70 0.92 5.73
C THR A 81 6.08 0.33 6.98
N GLN A 82 6.32 -0.94 7.26
CA GLN A 82 5.66 -1.70 8.33
C GLN A 82 4.14 -1.77 8.14
N ALA A 83 3.68 -1.71 6.89
CA ALA A 83 2.26 -1.83 6.57
C ALA A 83 1.72 -3.20 6.97
N TYR A 84 0.53 -3.22 7.53
CA TYR A 84 -0.15 -4.46 7.91
C TYR A 84 -1.42 -4.71 7.10
N ALA A 85 -1.73 -3.82 6.17
CA ALA A 85 -2.82 -3.98 5.22
C ALA A 85 -2.34 -3.52 3.85
N LEU A 86 -2.60 -4.32 2.83
CA LEU A 86 -2.06 -4.10 1.49
C LEU A 86 -3.20 -4.17 0.46
N ASP A 87 -3.07 -3.36 -0.58
CA ASP A 87 -3.96 -3.39 -1.73
C ASP A 87 -3.13 -3.59 -2.98
N VAL A 88 -3.48 -4.57 -3.81
CA VAL A 88 -2.77 -4.87 -5.04
C VAL A 88 -3.77 -5.04 -6.19
N SER A 89 -3.42 -4.52 -7.35
CA SER A 89 -4.28 -4.62 -8.54
C SER A 89 -3.47 -5.10 -9.75
N SER A 90 -2.82 -4.19 -10.47
CA SER A 90 -2.11 -4.55 -11.71
C SER A 90 -0.93 -5.49 -11.47
N GLY A 91 -0.32 -5.46 -10.31
CA GLY A 91 0.83 -6.32 -9.98
C GLY A 91 0.53 -7.81 -9.96
N ILE A 92 -0.74 -8.20 -9.94
CA ILE A 92 -1.17 -9.60 -10.03
C ILE A 92 -1.99 -9.88 -11.29
N GLU A 93 -1.76 -9.09 -12.34
CA GLU A 93 -2.42 -9.25 -13.63
C GLU A 93 -1.44 -9.69 -14.70
N ILE A 94 -1.90 -10.60 -15.59
CA ILE A 94 -1.17 -11.00 -16.80
C ILE A 94 -1.23 -9.86 -17.82
N LYS A 95 -2.40 -9.23 -17.90
CA LYS A 95 -2.67 -8.06 -18.76
C LYS A 95 -3.77 -7.25 -18.09
N PRO A 96 -3.98 -6.00 -18.49
CA PRO A 96 -5.02 -5.17 -17.87
C PRO A 96 -6.37 -5.88 -17.79
N GLY A 97 -6.90 -5.96 -16.57
CA GLY A 97 -8.18 -6.59 -16.28
C GLY A 97 -8.17 -8.10 -16.13
N LYS A 98 -7.03 -8.78 -16.34
CA LYS A 98 -6.96 -10.24 -16.21
C LYS A 98 -6.01 -10.65 -15.08
N LYS A 99 -6.58 -11.07 -13.97
CA LYS A 99 -5.81 -11.54 -12.81
C LYS A 99 -5.15 -12.90 -13.11
N SER A 100 -4.00 -13.15 -12.48
CA SER A 100 -3.27 -14.39 -12.59
C SER A 100 -3.27 -15.11 -11.26
N ASN A 101 -3.75 -16.36 -11.24
CA ASN A 101 -3.73 -17.18 -10.02
C ASN A 101 -2.29 -17.37 -9.52
N THR A 102 -1.35 -17.60 -10.42
CA THR A 102 0.06 -17.76 -10.07
C THR A 102 0.64 -16.51 -9.43
N LEU A 103 0.33 -15.33 -9.98
CA LEU A 103 0.81 -14.06 -9.41
C LEU A 103 0.16 -13.78 -8.06
N ILE A 104 -1.10 -14.14 -7.87
CA ILE A 104 -1.77 -14.00 -6.58
C ILE A 104 -1.09 -14.87 -5.53
N GLU A 105 -0.84 -16.14 -5.87
CA GLU A 105 -0.16 -17.07 -4.96
C GLU A 105 1.24 -16.56 -4.60
N ASN A 106 2.00 -16.13 -5.61
CA ASN A 106 3.35 -15.60 -5.39
C ASN A 106 3.33 -14.37 -4.52
N PHE A 107 2.35 -13.48 -4.71
CA PHE A 107 2.19 -12.28 -3.89
C PHE A 107 1.95 -12.66 -2.42
N VAL A 108 0.97 -13.53 -2.18
CA VAL A 108 0.62 -13.98 -0.83
C VAL A 108 1.80 -14.68 -0.16
N ASN A 109 2.52 -15.52 -0.90
CA ASN A 109 3.69 -16.20 -0.36
C ASN A 109 4.80 -15.22 0.01
N SER A 110 5.02 -14.20 -0.80
CA SER A 110 6.00 -13.15 -0.49
C SER A 110 5.65 -12.40 0.80
N VAL A 111 4.36 -12.12 0.99
CA VAL A 111 3.87 -11.48 2.22
C VAL A 111 4.12 -12.38 3.43
N LYS A 112 3.77 -13.66 3.32
CA LYS A 112 3.95 -14.62 4.42
C LYS A 112 5.41 -14.77 4.85
N ILE A 113 6.34 -14.78 3.89
CA ILE A 113 7.77 -14.85 4.20
C ILE A 113 8.21 -13.68 5.07
N VAL A 114 7.76 -12.48 4.72
CA VAL A 114 8.10 -11.27 5.48
C VAL A 114 7.44 -11.27 6.86
N GLU A 115 6.19 -11.70 6.95
CA GLU A 115 5.49 -11.82 8.23
C GLU A 115 6.22 -12.75 9.19
N GLU A 116 6.67 -13.92 8.71
CA GLU A 116 7.40 -14.88 9.53
C GLU A 116 8.70 -14.31 10.08
N LYS A 117 9.39 -13.48 9.29
CA LYS A 117 10.65 -12.86 9.72
C LYS A 117 10.45 -11.72 10.71
N ASN A 118 9.37 -10.95 10.54
CA ASN A 118 9.20 -9.69 11.28
C ASN A 118 8.28 -9.81 12.49
N PHE A 119 7.36 -10.78 12.48
CA PHE A 119 6.29 -10.85 13.46
C PHE A 119 6.18 -12.24 14.13
N ALA A 120 7.09 -13.15 13.81
CA ALA A 120 7.11 -14.49 14.42
C ALA A 120 7.62 -14.43 15.87
#